data_971ac5f6707020b2c0f12ef9f22f5e74
#
_entry.id   971ac5f6707020b2c0f12ef9f22f5e74
#
_cell.length_a   1.000
_cell.length_b   1.000
_cell.length_c   1.000
_cell.angle_alpha   90.00
_cell.angle_beta   90.00
_cell.angle_gamma   90.00
#
_symmetry.space_group_name_H-M   'P 1'
#
loop_
_entity.id
_entity.type
_entity.pdbx_description
1 polymer ?
#
loop_
_entity_poly.entity_id
_entity_poly.type
_entity_poly.pdbx_seq_one_letter_code
_entity_poly.pdbx_strand_id
1 'polypeptide(L)'
;MPGEFGIPRLRLFWTLLIELSMKEMQNKWLALVNVFAASRKAGSIWKKAAVKLENAGIDYKARFTGGKYNAMELSRIAASEGYRKFIAVGGDGTIHDVLNGIAEYVFSSDTEKVRLSDFTLAVIPVGSGNDWVKSAGVPRDITSAIDVIASGRTGVQDVVRVSIYESSDDAVQGGNAIAESYMANVGGVGLDARVCEIVNRKKEQGYRGKQLYVSALLYCIRHRVPVRARVLCDGNQIFSGKYLSMAFGVGRYSGGGMRQTSLAVMDDGLLDVTVIPDIPLLVIAREVPKLFTGNFHKVGVLTQSRCRSVVILPDSASDAEPVEVDGEVVGRAPVKMEVLEDQLNIVI
;
A
#
# COMPACT_ATOMS: atom_id res chain seq x y z
N MET A 1 18.86 -57.84 -17.00
CA MET A 1 18.33 -56.49 -17.22
C MET A 1 17.25 -56.22 -16.14
N PRO A 2 17.50 -55.46 -15.06
CA PRO A 2 16.45 -55.05 -14.16
C PRO A 2 15.88 -53.69 -14.62
N GLY A 3 14.56 -53.64 -14.66
CA GLY A 3 13.79 -52.65 -15.38
C GLY A 3 13.71 -51.23 -14.79
N GLU A 4 13.72 -50.26 -15.69
CA GLU A 4 13.50 -48.80 -15.51
C GLU A 4 12.04 -48.41 -15.28
N PHE A 5 11.24 -49.20 -14.59
CA PHE A 5 9.79 -48.99 -14.50
C PHE A 5 9.29 -48.26 -13.24
N GLY A 6 10.19 -47.77 -12.35
CA GLY A 6 9.79 -47.21 -11.05
C GLY A 6 9.67 -45.66 -10.99
N ILE A 7 10.49 -44.95 -11.77
CA ILE A 7 10.69 -43.47 -11.57
C ILE A 7 9.55 -42.60 -12.10
N PRO A 8 8.95 -42.85 -13.29
CA PRO A 8 7.89 -42.00 -13.81
C PRO A 8 6.61 -41.97 -12.97
N ARG A 9 6.18 -43.12 -12.41
CA ARG A 9 4.98 -43.23 -11.57
C ARG A 9 5.12 -42.53 -10.23
N LEU A 10 6.30 -42.57 -9.60
CA LEU A 10 6.57 -41.86 -8.36
C LEU A 10 6.55 -40.34 -8.59
N ARG A 11 7.12 -39.86 -9.68
CA ARG A 11 7.15 -38.45 -10.05
C ARG A 11 5.73 -37.90 -10.29
N LEU A 12 4.90 -38.66 -11.01
CA LEU A 12 3.49 -38.29 -11.26
C LEU A 12 2.69 -38.25 -9.93
N PHE A 13 2.90 -39.19 -9.04
CA PHE A 13 2.25 -39.24 -7.74
C PHE A 13 2.62 -38.04 -6.85
N TRP A 14 3.90 -37.67 -6.79
CA TRP A 14 4.34 -36.48 -6.05
C TRP A 14 3.81 -35.18 -6.68
N THR A 15 3.77 -35.07 -8.00
CA THR A 15 3.17 -33.92 -8.68
C THR A 15 1.68 -33.77 -8.35
N LEU A 16 0.93 -34.87 -8.39
CA LEU A 16 -0.49 -34.86 -8.03
C LEU A 16 -0.73 -34.49 -6.56
N LEU A 17 0.10 -34.98 -5.64
CA LEU A 17 0.03 -34.62 -4.22
C LEU A 17 0.33 -33.15 -3.98
N ILE A 18 1.31 -32.59 -4.68
CA ILE A 18 1.65 -31.16 -4.60
C ILE A 18 0.48 -30.33 -5.14
N GLU A 19 -0.08 -30.68 -6.31
CA GLU A 19 -1.23 -30.00 -6.89
C GLU A 19 -2.47 -30.06 -5.99
N LEU A 20 -2.75 -31.20 -5.38
CA LEU A 20 -3.86 -31.35 -4.42
C LEU A 20 -3.65 -30.47 -3.17
N SER A 21 -2.43 -30.46 -2.64
CA SER A 21 -2.06 -29.63 -1.50
C SER A 21 -2.16 -28.14 -1.82
N MET A 22 -1.69 -27.72 -2.98
CA MET A 22 -1.83 -26.32 -3.44
C MET A 22 -3.28 -25.92 -3.62
N LYS A 23 -4.12 -26.81 -4.17
CA LYS A 23 -5.55 -26.56 -4.35
C LYS A 23 -6.31 -26.43 -3.02
N GLU A 24 -5.90 -27.18 -2.00
CA GLU A 24 -6.42 -27.02 -0.63
C GLU A 24 -6.03 -25.67 -0.04
N MET A 25 -4.77 -25.21 -0.23
CA MET A 25 -4.30 -23.93 0.28
C MET A 25 -4.98 -22.74 -0.39
N GLN A 26 -5.33 -22.82 -1.70
CA GLN A 26 -6.01 -21.75 -2.41
C GLN A 26 -7.35 -21.35 -1.78
N ASN A 27 -8.07 -22.30 -1.17
CA ASN A 27 -9.36 -22.04 -0.53
C ASN A 27 -9.26 -21.59 0.92
N LYS A 28 -8.12 -21.80 1.56
CA LYS A 28 -7.90 -21.49 2.97
C LYS A 28 -7.38 -20.06 3.14
N TRP A 29 -7.90 -19.35 4.13
CA TRP A 29 -7.39 -18.04 4.50
C TRP A 29 -6.07 -18.14 5.24
N LEU A 30 -5.15 -17.22 4.95
CA LEU A 30 -3.96 -16.99 5.77
C LEU A 30 -4.08 -15.66 6.51
N ALA A 31 -4.23 -15.70 7.83
CA ALA A 31 -4.21 -14.51 8.67
C ALA A 31 -2.76 -14.14 9.01
N LEU A 32 -2.31 -12.98 8.55
CA LEU A 32 -1.01 -12.39 8.89
C LEU A 32 -1.20 -11.38 10.02
N VAL A 33 -0.77 -11.77 11.21
CA VAL A 33 -1.01 -11.02 12.46
C VAL A 33 0.21 -10.19 12.80
N ASN A 34 0.10 -8.87 12.69
CA ASN A 34 1.15 -7.96 13.10
C ASN A 34 1.11 -7.74 14.63
N VAL A 35 2.00 -8.45 15.34
CA VAL A 35 2.06 -8.40 16.81
C VAL A 35 2.46 -7.04 17.38
N PHE A 36 3.06 -6.18 16.57
CA PHE A 36 3.48 -4.84 16.98
C PHE A 36 2.39 -3.77 16.76
N ALA A 37 1.30 -4.12 16.07
CA ALA A 37 0.18 -3.21 15.86
C ALA A 37 -0.48 -2.82 17.19
N ALA A 38 -1.19 -1.68 17.20
CA ALA A 38 -1.90 -1.12 18.37
C ALA A 38 -1.04 -1.07 19.65
N SER A 39 0.23 -0.65 19.55
CA SER A 39 1.12 -0.54 20.69
C SER A 39 1.29 -1.86 21.46
N ARG A 40 1.45 -2.96 20.74
CA ARG A 40 1.59 -4.35 21.25
C ARG A 40 0.33 -4.97 21.86
N LYS A 41 -0.84 -4.36 21.68
CA LYS A 41 -2.12 -4.95 22.09
C LYS A 41 -2.68 -5.96 21.07
N ALA A 42 -2.04 -6.09 19.91
CA ALA A 42 -2.50 -6.94 18.81
C ALA A 42 -2.68 -8.41 19.23
N GLY A 43 -1.84 -8.93 20.13
CA GLY A 43 -1.97 -10.32 20.62
C GLY A 43 -3.25 -10.59 21.40
N SER A 44 -3.73 -9.64 22.24
CA SER A 44 -5.00 -9.78 22.97
C SER A 44 -6.21 -9.56 22.05
N ILE A 45 -6.06 -8.69 21.08
CA ILE A 45 -7.06 -8.41 20.03
C ILE A 45 -7.20 -9.65 19.15
N TRP A 46 -6.09 -10.24 18.74
CA TRP A 46 -6.08 -11.45 17.92
C TRP A 46 -6.83 -12.61 18.58
N LYS A 47 -6.64 -12.85 19.89
CA LYS A 47 -7.36 -13.91 20.60
C LYS A 47 -8.89 -13.78 20.44
N LYS A 48 -9.41 -12.56 20.51
CA LYS A 48 -10.85 -12.30 20.29
C LYS A 48 -11.25 -12.47 18.83
N ALA A 49 -10.42 -12.00 17.90
CA ALA A 49 -10.65 -12.15 16.46
C ALA A 49 -10.64 -13.62 16.05
N ALA A 50 -9.70 -14.44 16.56
CA ALA A 50 -9.59 -15.86 16.29
C ALA A 50 -10.86 -16.62 16.66
N VAL A 51 -11.35 -16.44 17.89
CA VAL A 51 -12.62 -17.05 18.33
C VAL A 51 -13.80 -16.66 17.43
N LYS A 52 -13.85 -15.41 16.98
CA LYS A 52 -14.93 -14.96 16.11
C LYS A 52 -14.80 -15.53 14.70
N LEU A 53 -13.59 -15.62 14.14
CA LEU A 53 -13.34 -16.28 12.84
C LEU A 53 -13.77 -17.75 12.88
N GLU A 54 -13.42 -18.46 13.95
CA GLU A 54 -13.83 -19.87 14.18
C GLU A 54 -15.36 -19.99 14.26
N ASN A 55 -16.02 -19.14 15.05
CA ASN A 55 -17.49 -19.14 15.19
C ASN A 55 -18.19 -18.77 13.88
N ALA A 56 -17.56 -17.99 13.00
CA ALA A 56 -18.05 -17.66 11.68
C ALA A 56 -17.79 -18.77 10.63
N GLY A 57 -17.16 -19.89 11.02
CA GLY A 57 -16.84 -21.00 10.12
C GLY A 57 -15.76 -20.70 9.09
N ILE A 58 -14.92 -19.67 9.33
CA ILE A 58 -13.85 -19.30 8.40
C ILE A 58 -12.66 -20.25 8.64
N ASP A 59 -12.32 -21.05 7.61
CA ASP A 59 -11.14 -21.90 7.64
C ASP A 59 -9.88 -21.06 7.39
N TYR A 60 -9.02 -20.95 8.41
CA TYR A 60 -7.81 -20.14 8.31
C TYR A 60 -6.61 -20.80 8.99
N LYS A 61 -5.42 -20.38 8.57
CA LYS A 61 -4.17 -20.52 9.36
C LYS A 61 -3.67 -19.14 9.75
N ALA A 62 -2.97 -19.04 10.87
CA ALA A 62 -2.38 -17.79 11.32
C ALA A 62 -0.85 -17.86 11.29
N ARG A 63 -0.22 -16.77 10.80
CA ARG A 63 1.22 -16.52 10.94
C ARG A 63 1.40 -15.16 11.61
N PHE A 64 2.38 -15.08 12.50
CA PHE A 64 2.64 -13.90 13.30
C PHE A 64 3.91 -13.22 12.78
N THR A 65 3.83 -11.91 12.55
CA THR A 65 5.03 -11.13 12.27
C THR A 65 5.85 -11.02 13.53
N GLY A 66 7.14 -11.24 13.43
CA GLY A 66 8.01 -11.18 14.61
C GLY A 66 9.48 -11.21 14.21
N GLY A 67 10.28 -10.32 14.76
CA GLY A 67 11.70 -10.31 14.54
C GLY A 67 12.07 -10.01 13.08
N LYS A 68 12.73 -10.95 12.41
CA LYS A 68 13.31 -10.81 11.08
C LYS A 68 12.28 -10.85 9.95
N TYR A 69 11.14 -11.51 10.16
CA TYR A 69 10.14 -11.69 9.11
C TYR A 69 8.99 -10.72 9.31
N ASN A 70 8.87 -9.77 8.39
CA ASN A 70 7.74 -8.85 8.29
C ASN A 70 6.57 -9.50 7.53
N ALA A 71 5.46 -8.79 7.43
CA ALA A 71 4.28 -9.32 6.75
C ALA A 71 4.51 -9.49 5.23
N MET A 72 5.39 -8.70 4.62
CA MET A 72 5.76 -8.78 3.21
C MET A 72 6.41 -10.11 2.88
N GLU A 73 7.43 -10.52 3.63
CA GLU A 73 8.11 -11.79 3.40
C GLU A 73 7.20 -12.99 3.68
N LEU A 74 6.40 -12.92 4.76
CA LEU A 74 5.45 -13.99 5.08
C LEU A 74 4.37 -14.15 4.01
N SER A 75 3.88 -13.06 3.41
CA SER A 75 2.88 -13.12 2.34
C SER A 75 3.49 -13.65 1.04
N ARG A 76 4.71 -13.24 0.68
CA ARG A 76 5.43 -13.76 -0.48
C ARG A 76 5.65 -15.27 -0.39
N ILE A 77 6.15 -15.75 0.76
CA ILE A 77 6.35 -17.19 1.00
C ILE A 77 5.01 -17.92 0.92
N ALA A 78 3.96 -17.40 1.55
CA ALA A 78 2.65 -18.05 1.53
C ALA A 78 2.03 -18.08 0.12
N ALA A 79 2.21 -17.03 -0.69
CA ALA A 79 1.79 -17.01 -2.08
C ALA A 79 2.48 -18.13 -2.89
N SER A 80 3.78 -18.37 -2.65
CA SER A 80 4.52 -19.46 -3.27
C SER A 80 4.09 -20.86 -2.78
N GLU A 81 3.58 -20.97 -1.54
CA GLU A 81 2.99 -22.19 -0.99
C GLU A 81 1.57 -22.48 -1.52
N GLY A 82 1.00 -21.57 -2.32
CA GLY A 82 -0.32 -21.74 -2.93
C GLY A 82 -1.46 -20.97 -2.27
N TYR A 83 -1.25 -20.22 -1.18
CA TYR A 83 -2.29 -19.37 -0.62
C TYR A 83 -2.70 -18.28 -1.61
N ARG A 84 -4.02 -18.01 -1.68
CA ARG A 84 -4.62 -16.97 -2.52
C ARG A 84 -5.54 -16.03 -1.73
N LYS A 85 -5.85 -16.37 -0.46
CA LYS A 85 -6.72 -15.59 0.42
C LYS A 85 -5.95 -15.15 1.66
N PHE A 86 -5.84 -13.84 1.85
CA PHE A 86 -5.04 -13.24 2.93
C PHE A 86 -5.92 -12.37 3.82
N ILE A 87 -5.74 -12.47 5.13
CA ILE A 87 -6.33 -11.57 6.13
C ILE A 87 -5.18 -10.77 6.75
N ALA A 88 -5.09 -9.49 6.43
CA ALA A 88 -4.16 -8.58 7.10
C ALA A 88 -4.74 -8.16 8.46
N VAL A 89 -4.10 -8.60 9.54
CA VAL A 89 -4.50 -8.23 10.92
C VAL A 89 -3.54 -7.16 11.41
N GLY A 90 -3.89 -5.89 11.19
CA GLY A 90 -3.01 -4.77 11.46
C GLY A 90 -3.56 -3.42 11.03
N GLY A 91 -2.69 -2.48 10.74
CA GLY A 91 -3.00 -1.17 10.14
C GLY A 91 -2.52 -1.06 8.71
N ASP A 92 -2.48 0.19 8.20
CA ASP A 92 -2.12 0.51 6.80
C ASP A 92 -0.77 -0.10 6.39
N GLY A 93 0.27 -0.02 7.22
CA GLY A 93 1.57 -0.65 6.93
C GLY A 93 1.52 -2.18 6.83
N THR A 94 0.61 -2.86 7.56
CA THR A 94 0.44 -4.31 7.41
C THR A 94 -0.25 -4.66 6.09
N ILE A 95 -1.18 -3.82 5.64
CA ILE A 95 -1.85 -3.96 4.34
C ILE A 95 -0.82 -3.77 3.22
N HIS A 96 -0.01 -2.70 3.32
CA HIS A 96 1.10 -2.42 2.42
C HIS A 96 2.07 -3.61 2.30
N ASP A 97 2.54 -4.13 3.43
CA ASP A 97 3.45 -5.28 3.46
C ASP A 97 2.84 -6.52 2.77
N VAL A 98 1.56 -6.84 3.09
CA VAL A 98 0.89 -8.01 2.49
C VAL A 98 0.73 -7.85 0.99
N LEU A 99 0.30 -6.68 0.52
CA LEU A 99 0.20 -6.38 -0.90
C LEU A 99 1.56 -6.52 -1.59
N ASN A 100 2.60 -5.89 -1.02
CA ASN A 100 3.94 -5.92 -1.63
C ASN A 100 4.52 -7.32 -1.69
N GLY A 101 4.29 -8.17 -0.68
CA GLY A 101 4.72 -9.56 -0.73
C GLY A 101 3.96 -10.40 -1.76
N ILE A 102 2.66 -10.16 -1.96
CA ILE A 102 1.88 -10.79 -3.04
C ILE A 102 2.40 -10.31 -4.40
N ALA A 103 2.59 -9.01 -4.57
CA ALA A 103 3.05 -8.41 -5.82
C ALA A 103 4.47 -8.86 -6.18
N GLU A 104 5.38 -8.93 -5.20
CA GLU A 104 6.72 -9.48 -5.41
C GLU A 104 6.65 -10.93 -5.92
N TYR A 105 5.76 -11.77 -5.36
CA TYR A 105 5.57 -13.12 -5.86
C TYR A 105 5.03 -13.14 -7.29
N VAL A 106 4.05 -12.31 -7.60
CA VAL A 106 3.40 -12.26 -8.93
C VAL A 106 4.37 -11.78 -10.02
N PHE A 107 5.16 -10.72 -9.73
CA PHE A 107 5.98 -10.05 -10.73
C PHE A 107 7.44 -10.53 -10.78
N SER A 108 7.93 -11.24 -9.74
CA SER A 108 9.29 -11.79 -9.72
C SER A 108 9.39 -13.25 -10.16
N SER A 109 8.27 -13.95 -10.26
CA SER A 109 8.29 -15.37 -10.64
C SER A 109 8.17 -15.54 -12.16
N ASP A 110 9.00 -16.41 -12.73
CA ASP A 110 8.86 -16.91 -14.12
C ASP A 110 7.55 -17.67 -14.37
N THR A 111 6.62 -17.59 -13.42
CA THR A 111 5.29 -18.21 -13.51
C THR A 111 4.34 -17.26 -14.23
N GLU A 112 4.35 -17.25 -15.55
CA GLU A 112 3.41 -16.53 -16.45
C GLU A 112 1.90 -16.75 -16.16
N LYS A 113 1.56 -17.44 -15.08
CA LYS A 113 0.19 -17.95 -14.84
C LYS A 113 -0.50 -17.37 -13.63
N VAL A 114 0.18 -16.61 -12.76
CA VAL A 114 -0.41 -16.08 -11.52
C VAL A 114 -0.59 -14.57 -11.65
N ARG A 115 -1.80 -14.08 -11.34
CA ARG A 115 -2.18 -12.68 -11.45
C ARG A 115 -2.54 -12.12 -10.08
N LEU A 116 -2.54 -10.79 -9.93
CA LEU A 116 -3.07 -10.14 -8.71
C LEU A 116 -4.54 -10.49 -8.49
N SER A 117 -5.32 -10.61 -9.55
CA SER A 117 -6.73 -11.00 -9.52
C SER A 117 -6.98 -12.44 -9.02
N ASP A 118 -5.95 -13.27 -8.91
CA ASP A 118 -6.05 -14.58 -8.26
C ASP A 118 -6.06 -14.46 -6.72
N PHE A 119 -5.68 -13.30 -6.18
CA PHE A 119 -5.57 -13.07 -4.75
C PHE A 119 -6.76 -12.28 -4.20
N THR A 120 -7.11 -12.57 -2.94
CA THR A 120 -8.13 -11.85 -2.19
C THR A 120 -7.55 -11.37 -0.88
N LEU A 121 -7.66 -10.07 -0.62
CA LEU A 121 -7.22 -9.44 0.62
C LEU A 121 -8.43 -9.04 1.47
N ALA A 122 -8.45 -9.53 2.70
CA ALA A 122 -9.35 -9.09 3.76
C ALA A 122 -8.55 -8.36 4.85
N VAL A 123 -9.20 -7.49 5.61
CA VAL A 123 -8.54 -6.72 6.65
C VAL A 123 -9.30 -6.80 7.98
N ILE A 124 -8.58 -7.11 9.05
CA ILE A 124 -9.03 -6.92 10.44
C ILE A 124 -8.26 -5.72 10.99
N PRO A 125 -8.91 -4.56 11.12
CA PRO A 125 -8.22 -3.30 11.43
C PRO A 125 -7.82 -3.22 12.91
N VAL A 126 -6.50 -3.19 13.14
CA VAL A 126 -5.91 -3.09 14.48
C VAL A 126 -5.01 -1.83 14.60
N GLY A 127 -4.88 -1.07 13.53
CA GLY A 127 -4.07 0.15 13.45
C GLY A 127 -4.76 1.37 14.06
N SER A 128 -3.99 2.45 14.23
CA SER A 128 -4.50 3.75 14.71
C SER A 128 -5.07 4.65 13.61
N GLY A 129 -4.54 4.54 12.38
CA GLY A 129 -4.98 5.31 11.20
C GLY A 129 -6.14 4.61 10.50
N ASN A 130 -5.85 3.43 9.98
CA ASN A 130 -6.76 2.59 9.20
C ASN A 130 -7.39 3.40 8.05
N ASP A 131 -6.54 4.07 7.27
CA ASP A 131 -6.98 4.97 6.20
C ASP A 131 -7.43 4.19 4.96
N TRP A 132 -6.76 3.07 4.65
CA TRP A 132 -7.21 2.14 3.62
C TRP A 132 -8.62 1.61 3.92
N VAL A 133 -8.86 1.19 5.17
CA VAL A 133 -10.16 0.66 5.62
C VAL A 133 -11.29 1.69 5.43
N LYS A 134 -10.99 2.98 5.64
CA LYS A 134 -11.95 4.07 5.35
C LYS A 134 -12.18 4.23 3.85
N SER A 135 -11.13 4.10 3.03
CA SER A 135 -11.24 4.20 1.57
C SER A 135 -12.06 3.06 1.00
N ALA A 136 -11.83 1.82 1.47
CA ALA A 136 -12.53 0.61 1.05
C ALA A 136 -13.95 0.45 1.64
N GLY A 137 -14.34 1.31 2.61
CA GLY A 137 -15.65 1.18 3.26
C GLY A 137 -15.78 0.01 4.23
N VAL A 138 -14.66 -0.60 4.64
CA VAL A 138 -14.65 -1.71 5.59
C VAL A 138 -14.89 -1.18 7.01
N PRO A 139 -15.71 -1.86 7.85
CA PRO A 139 -15.92 -1.46 9.24
C PRO A 139 -14.63 -1.42 10.06
N ARG A 140 -14.50 -0.40 10.93
CA ARG A 140 -13.32 -0.22 11.78
C ARG A 140 -13.32 -1.10 13.04
N ASP A 141 -14.47 -1.58 13.45
CA ASP A 141 -14.57 -2.52 14.57
C ASP A 141 -14.32 -3.95 14.09
N ILE A 142 -13.62 -4.72 14.93
CA ILE A 142 -13.14 -6.07 14.59
C ILE A 142 -14.30 -7.02 14.32
N THR A 143 -15.40 -6.86 15.07
CA THR A 143 -16.56 -7.74 14.97
C THR A 143 -17.21 -7.61 13.61
N SER A 144 -17.56 -6.39 13.22
CA SER A 144 -18.18 -6.10 11.92
C SER A 144 -17.22 -6.39 10.75
N ALA A 145 -15.90 -6.15 10.91
CA ALA A 145 -14.92 -6.51 9.89
C ALA A 145 -14.90 -8.04 9.63
N ILE A 146 -15.01 -8.86 10.67
CA ILE A 146 -15.08 -10.32 10.52
C ILE A 146 -16.43 -10.74 9.91
N ASP A 147 -17.53 -10.08 10.24
CA ASP A 147 -18.84 -10.35 9.62
C ASP A 147 -18.80 -10.05 8.11
N VAL A 148 -18.07 -9.00 7.69
CA VAL A 148 -17.80 -8.71 6.28
C VAL A 148 -17.00 -9.84 5.63
N ILE A 149 -15.94 -10.35 6.30
CA ILE A 149 -15.16 -11.51 5.78
C ILE A 149 -16.06 -12.74 5.64
N ALA A 150 -16.89 -13.02 6.63
CA ALA A 150 -17.81 -14.15 6.63
C ALA A 150 -18.90 -14.03 5.54
N SER A 151 -19.29 -12.81 5.17
CA SER A 151 -20.27 -12.59 4.08
C SER A 151 -19.75 -13.03 2.72
N GLY A 152 -18.44 -13.14 2.54
CA GLY A 152 -17.79 -13.50 1.28
C GLY A 152 -17.96 -12.47 0.16
N ARG A 153 -18.48 -11.27 0.47
CA ARG A 153 -18.59 -10.21 -0.54
C ARG A 153 -17.22 -9.65 -0.90
N THR A 154 -16.95 -9.59 -2.18
CA THR A 154 -15.71 -9.06 -2.73
C THR A 154 -15.98 -7.93 -3.70
N GLY A 155 -15.09 -6.97 -3.73
CA GLY A 155 -14.91 -5.98 -4.78
C GLY A 155 -13.52 -6.11 -5.37
N VAL A 156 -13.16 -5.20 -6.26
CA VAL A 156 -11.82 -5.10 -6.83
C VAL A 156 -11.17 -3.78 -6.45
N GLN A 157 -9.86 -3.75 -6.48
CA GLN A 157 -9.06 -2.57 -6.18
C GLN A 157 -7.93 -2.43 -7.18
N ASP A 158 -7.72 -1.21 -7.64
CA ASP A 158 -6.55 -0.82 -8.40
C ASP A 158 -5.29 -0.87 -7.52
N VAL A 159 -4.22 -1.36 -8.10
CA VAL A 159 -2.89 -1.37 -7.48
C VAL A 159 -1.97 -0.52 -8.33
N VAL A 160 -1.17 0.33 -7.68
CA VAL A 160 -0.23 1.22 -8.38
C VAL A 160 1.19 0.69 -8.19
N ARG A 161 1.89 0.44 -9.30
CA ARG A 161 3.34 0.23 -9.28
C ARG A 161 4.03 1.57 -9.11
N VAL A 162 4.97 1.64 -8.18
CA VAL A 162 5.80 2.81 -7.90
C VAL A 162 7.25 2.43 -8.16
N SER A 163 7.84 3.01 -9.19
CA SER A 163 9.20 2.71 -9.64
C SER A 163 10.09 3.92 -9.43
N ILE A 164 11.17 3.75 -8.68
CA ILE A 164 12.20 4.78 -8.41
C ILE A 164 13.33 4.62 -9.43
N TYR A 165 13.82 5.74 -9.94
CA TYR A 165 14.86 5.76 -10.95
C TYR A 165 16.08 6.56 -10.50
N GLU A 166 17.24 6.27 -11.08
CA GLU A 166 18.46 7.03 -10.83
C GLU A 166 18.46 8.37 -11.58
N SER A 167 17.87 8.40 -12.77
CA SER A 167 17.79 9.60 -13.61
C SER A 167 16.38 9.92 -14.07
N SER A 168 16.14 11.20 -14.40
CA SER A 168 14.88 11.67 -15.01
C SER A 168 14.64 11.05 -16.39
N ASP A 169 15.70 10.78 -17.14
CA ASP A 169 15.60 10.18 -18.47
C ASP A 169 15.13 8.74 -18.39
N ASP A 170 15.66 7.96 -17.44
CA ASP A 170 15.21 6.57 -17.19
C ASP A 170 13.73 6.54 -16.79
N ALA A 171 13.28 7.47 -15.94
CA ALA A 171 11.90 7.54 -15.52
C ALA A 171 10.92 7.83 -16.68
N VAL A 172 11.36 8.62 -17.68
CA VAL A 172 10.54 8.95 -18.86
C VAL A 172 10.59 7.85 -19.92
N GLN A 173 11.78 7.30 -20.18
CA GLN A 173 12.01 6.34 -21.26
C GLN A 173 11.73 4.88 -20.87
N GLY A 174 11.46 4.60 -19.58
CA GLY A 174 11.24 3.26 -19.09
C GLY A 174 12.54 2.47 -18.90
N GLY A 175 13.58 3.13 -18.39
CA GLY A 175 14.83 2.49 -18.00
C GLY A 175 14.66 1.55 -16.80
N ASN A 176 15.76 1.00 -16.29
CA ASN A 176 15.73 0.11 -15.14
C ASN A 176 15.41 0.89 -13.86
N ALA A 177 14.37 0.49 -13.16
CA ALA A 177 14.09 0.99 -11.83
C ALA A 177 15.12 0.48 -10.82
N ILE A 178 15.56 1.35 -9.90
CA ILE A 178 16.49 0.98 -8.81
C ILE A 178 15.74 0.45 -7.59
N ALA A 179 14.45 0.74 -7.47
CA ALA A 179 13.55 0.19 -6.46
C ALA A 179 12.11 0.19 -6.99
N GLU A 180 11.34 -0.80 -6.57
CA GLU A 180 9.90 -0.89 -6.85
C GLU A 180 9.12 -1.14 -5.58
N SER A 181 7.90 -0.61 -5.53
CA SER A 181 6.91 -0.84 -4.48
C SER A 181 5.50 -0.77 -5.07
N TYR A 182 4.53 -1.29 -4.33
CA TYR A 182 3.13 -1.32 -4.77
C TYR A 182 2.25 -0.62 -3.75
N MET A 183 1.42 0.30 -4.23
CA MET A 183 0.56 1.16 -3.43
C MET A 183 -0.89 0.67 -3.49
N ALA A 184 -1.51 0.58 -2.32
CA ALA A 184 -2.90 0.18 -2.14
C ALA A 184 -3.84 1.37 -1.87
N ASN A 185 -3.32 2.53 -1.46
CA ASN A 185 -4.16 3.63 -0.98
C ASN A 185 -3.66 4.99 -1.47
N VAL A 186 -2.75 5.63 -0.74
CA VAL A 186 -2.24 6.97 -1.04
C VAL A 186 -0.74 7.02 -0.80
N GLY A 187 -0.02 7.63 -1.72
CA GLY A 187 1.39 7.97 -1.59
C GLY A 187 1.64 9.46 -1.76
N GLY A 188 2.85 9.90 -1.48
CA GLY A 188 3.22 11.31 -1.56
C GLY A 188 4.69 11.56 -1.85
N VAL A 189 4.96 12.79 -2.31
CA VAL A 189 6.32 13.31 -2.54
C VAL A 189 6.43 14.69 -1.93
N GLY A 190 7.54 14.96 -1.24
CA GLY A 190 7.80 16.24 -0.59
C GLY A 190 7.39 16.26 0.89
N LEU A 191 6.56 17.22 1.32
CA LEU A 191 6.24 17.42 2.74
C LEU A 191 5.74 16.15 3.44
N ASP A 192 4.80 15.43 2.82
CA ASP A 192 4.19 14.23 3.43
C ASP A 192 5.23 13.13 3.60
N ALA A 193 6.04 12.88 2.58
CA ALA A 193 7.10 11.88 2.64
C ALA A 193 8.19 12.26 3.68
N ARG A 194 8.54 13.54 3.80
CA ARG A 194 9.45 14.02 4.87
C ARG A 194 8.86 13.80 6.26
N VAL A 195 7.56 14.03 6.43
CA VAL A 195 6.87 13.76 7.70
C VAL A 195 6.91 12.26 8.02
N CYS A 196 6.63 11.41 7.04
CA CYS A 196 6.72 9.96 7.20
C CYS A 196 8.14 9.52 7.58
N GLU A 197 9.17 10.04 6.92
CA GLU A 197 10.58 9.74 7.23
C GLU A 197 10.91 10.05 8.70
N ILE A 198 10.53 11.25 9.19
CA ILE A 198 10.75 11.65 10.59
C ILE A 198 9.96 10.76 11.55
N VAL A 199 8.69 10.50 11.24
CA VAL A 199 7.80 9.69 12.10
C VAL A 199 8.31 8.26 12.18
N ASN A 200 8.70 7.64 11.06
CA ASN A 200 9.19 6.27 11.03
C ASN A 200 10.50 6.13 11.81
N ARG A 201 11.47 7.03 11.61
CA ARG A 201 12.72 7.08 12.39
C ARG A 201 12.45 7.19 13.90
N LYS A 202 11.50 8.03 14.31
CA LYS A 202 11.14 8.16 15.73
C LYS A 202 10.40 6.93 16.27
N LYS A 203 9.58 6.27 15.45
CA LYS A 203 8.95 4.99 15.81
C LYS A 203 9.98 3.89 16.07
N GLU A 204 11.04 3.82 15.27
CA GLU A 204 12.17 2.90 15.46
C GLU A 204 12.86 3.15 16.80
N GLN A 205 13.01 4.43 17.19
CA GLN A 205 13.54 4.85 18.50
C GLN A 205 12.57 4.60 19.67
N GLY A 206 11.38 4.05 19.42
CA GLY A 206 10.39 3.71 20.44
C GLY A 206 9.33 4.77 20.73
N TYR A 207 9.40 5.94 20.10
CA TYR A 207 8.35 6.97 20.27
C TYR A 207 7.03 6.51 19.61
N ARG A 208 5.91 6.89 20.22
CA ARG A 208 4.55 6.52 19.76
C ARG A 208 3.56 7.65 20.03
N GLY A 209 2.45 7.67 19.29
CA GLY A 209 1.29 8.57 19.52
C GLY A 209 1.06 9.60 18.42
N LYS A 210 -0.17 10.15 18.40
CA LYS A 210 -0.58 11.15 17.40
C LYS A 210 0.23 12.43 17.43
N GLN A 211 0.73 12.83 18.61
CA GLN A 211 1.56 14.03 18.79
C GLN A 211 2.86 13.97 17.97
N LEU A 212 3.37 12.75 17.71
CA LEU A 212 4.57 12.54 16.90
C LEU A 212 4.37 13.04 15.47
N TYR A 213 3.23 12.71 14.87
CA TYR A 213 2.89 13.16 13.52
C TYR A 213 2.73 14.69 13.45
N VAL A 214 1.97 15.26 14.39
CA VAL A 214 1.75 16.71 14.45
C VAL A 214 3.07 17.47 14.63
N SER A 215 3.94 17.00 15.52
CA SER A 215 5.24 17.64 15.75
C SER A 215 6.15 17.54 14.52
N ALA A 216 6.15 16.41 13.82
CA ALA A 216 6.91 16.24 12.58
C ALA A 216 6.37 17.15 11.47
N LEU A 217 5.04 17.24 11.32
CA LEU A 217 4.40 18.12 10.34
C LEU A 217 4.77 19.59 10.58
N LEU A 218 4.62 20.09 11.81
CA LEU A 218 4.98 21.46 12.17
C LEU A 218 6.48 21.73 11.94
N TYR A 219 7.33 20.77 12.29
CA TYR A 219 8.76 20.86 12.01
C TYR A 219 9.05 20.98 10.50
N CYS A 220 8.46 20.12 9.68
CA CYS A 220 8.65 20.14 8.23
C CYS A 220 8.13 21.42 7.58
N ILE A 221 6.96 21.92 8.01
CA ILE A 221 6.41 23.18 7.52
C ILE A 221 7.34 24.37 7.86
N ARG A 222 7.86 24.41 9.10
CA ARG A 222 8.76 25.50 9.52
C ARG A 222 10.12 25.49 8.81
N HIS A 223 10.66 24.30 8.54
CA HIS A 223 12.00 24.11 7.95
C HIS A 223 11.92 23.70 6.47
N ARG A 224 10.80 24.01 5.81
CA ARG A 224 10.64 23.68 4.41
C ARG A 224 11.67 24.40 3.55
N VAL A 225 12.25 23.66 2.62
CA VAL A 225 13.09 24.20 1.54
C VAL A 225 12.29 24.08 0.26
N PRO A 226 12.06 25.15 -0.48
CA PRO A 226 11.35 25.07 -1.76
C PRO A 226 12.16 24.21 -2.74
N VAL A 227 11.54 23.19 -3.26
CA VAL A 227 12.06 22.27 -4.27
C VAL A 227 11.26 22.38 -5.55
N ARG A 228 11.86 22.01 -6.68
CA ARG A 228 11.26 22.16 -7.99
C ARG A 228 11.12 20.82 -8.68
N ALA A 229 10.01 20.63 -9.36
CA ALA A 229 9.82 19.46 -10.19
C ALA A 229 8.89 19.76 -11.38
N ARG A 230 8.94 18.88 -12.36
CA ARG A 230 7.93 18.72 -13.41
C ARG A 230 7.11 17.47 -13.11
N VAL A 231 5.81 17.55 -13.36
CA VAL A 231 4.88 16.41 -13.20
C VAL A 231 4.20 16.16 -14.54
N LEU A 232 4.33 14.93 -15.01
CA LEU A 232 3.72 14.46 -16.26
C LEU A 232 2.62 13.45 -15.91
N CYS A 233 1.40 13.66 -16.43
CA CYS A 233 0.30 12.69 -16.37
C CYS A 233 0.05 12.17 -17.78
N ASP A 234 0.14 10.87 -17.96
CA ASP A 234 0.02 10.17 -19.26
C ASP A 234 0.87 10.88 -20.36
N GLY A 235 2.11 11.24 -19.99
CA GLY A 235 3.06 11.94 -20.86
C GLY A 235 2.84 13.46 -21.01
N ASN A 236 1.72 14.00 -20.53
CA ASN A 236 1.41 15.43 -20.62
C ASN A 236 1.84 16.18 -19.37
N GLN A 237 2.59 17.27 -19.52
CA GLN A 237 3.00 18.08 -18.38
C GLN A 237 1.82 18.84 -17.79
N ILE A 238 1.48 18.53 -16.54
CA ILE A 238 0.41 19.19 -15.77
C ILE A 238 0.94 20.25 -14.81
N PHE A 239 2.20 20.12 -14.38
CA PHE A 239 2.82 21.04 -13.43
C PHE A 239 4.31 21.21 -13.74
N SER A 240 4.83 22.43 -13.50
CA SER A 240 6.26 22.72 -13.47
C SER A 240 6.50 23.90 -12.54
N GLY A 241 7.33 23.73 -11.53
CA GLY A 241 7.64 24.81 -10.60
C GLY A 241 7.97 24.34 -9.19
N LYS A 242 7.92 25.29 -8.25
CA LYS A 242 8.13 25.03 -6.83
C LYS A 242 6.88 24.41 -6.21
N TYR A 243 7.06 23.37 -5.43
CA TYR A 243 5.97 22.69 -4.74
C TYR A 243 6.26 22.47 -3.26
N LEU A 244 5.20 22.31 -2.49
CA LEU A 244 5.22 21.96 -1.07
C LEU A 244 5.07 20.44 -0.88
N SER A 245 4.06 19.87 -1.52
CA SER A 245 3.73 18.44 -1.42
C SER A 245 2.97 18.00 -2.66
N MET A 246 3.06 16.72 -2.96
CA MET A 246 2.27 16.05 -3.97
C MET A 246 1.64 14.81 -3.34
N ALA A 247 0.37 14.55 -3.63
CA ALA A 247 -0.34 13.35 -3.22
C ALA A 247 -0.86 12.61 -4.43
N PHE A 248 -0.78 11.29 -4.37
CA PHE A 248 -1.20 10.37 -5.42
C PHE A 248 -2.02 9.26 -4.79
N GLY A 249 -3.17 8.92 -5.33
CA GLY A 249 -3.98 7.89 -4.68
C GLY A 249 -5.02 7.24 -5.57
N VAL A 250 -5.22 5.95 -5.33
CA VAL A 250 -6.41 5.20 -5.70
C VAL A 250 -7.41 5.20 -4.54
N GLY A 251 -6.97 5.48 -3.32
CA GLY A 251 -7.80 5.71 -2.15
C GLY A 251 -7.93 7.20 -1.78
N ARG A 252 -8.84 7.49 -0.85
CA ARG A 252 -9.20 8.87 -0.48
C ARG A 252 -8.54 9.40 0.77
N TYR A 253 -8.09 8.52 1.67
CA TYR A 253 -7.67 8.88 3.02
C TYR A 253 -6.20 8.56 3.25
N SER A 254 -5.49 9.48 3.87
CA SER A 254 -4.10 9.33 4.30
C SER A 254 -3.87 10.04 5.64
N GLY A 255 -2.75 9.77 6.31
CA GLY A 255 -2.30 10.50 7.49
C GLY A 255 -3.29 10.58 8.64
N GLY A 256 -4.16 9.57 8.82
CA GLY A 256 -5.16 9.53 9.89
C GLY A 256 -6.50 10.17 9.54
N GLY A 257 -6.83 10.33 8.27
CA GLY A 257 -8.12 10.81 7.79
C GLY A 257 -8.09 12.07 6.94
N MET A 258 -6.93 12.55 6.53
CA MET A 258 -6.81 13.60 5.51
C MET A 258 -7.28 13.06 4.15
N ARG A 259 -7.88 13.93 3.35
CA ARG A 259 -8.41 13.60 2.02
C ARG A 259 -7.70 14.41 0.95
N GLN A 260 -6.46 14.09 0.70
CA GLN A 260 -5.65 14.79 -0.31
C GLN A 260 -6.07 14.42 -1.73
N THR A 261 -6.47 13.17 -1.93
CA THR A 261 -7.03 12.59 -3.16
C THR A 261 -8.53 12.33 -2.97
N SER A 262 -9.28 13.38 -2.64
CA SER A 262 -10.67 13.27 -2.15
C SER A 262 -11.67 12.72 -3.18
N LEU A 263 -11.32 12.72 -4.46
CA LEU A 263 -12.16 12.24 -5.57
C LEU A 263 -11.76 10.84 -6.03
N ALA A 264 -10.70 10.23 -5.46
CA ALA A 264 -10.22 8.93 -5.86
C ALA A 264 -11.30 7.84 -5.77
N VAL A 265 -11.28 6.94 -6.73
CA VAL A 265 -12.14 5.76 -6.83
C VAL A 265 -11.23 4.55 -6.94
N MET A 266 -11.45 3.54 -6.10
CA MET A 266 -10.47 2.47 -5.90
C MET A 266 -10.42 1.44 -7.04
N ASP A 267 -11.33 1.51 -8.01
CA ASP A 267 -11.55 0.46 -9.03
C ASP A 267 -11.84 1.01 -10.44
N ASP A 268 -11.43 2.25 -10.74
CA ASP A 268 -11.73 2.89 -12.03
C ASP A 268 -10.51 2.98 -12.98
N GLY A 269 -9.39 2.36 -12.60
CA GLY A 269 -8.16 2.32 -13.39
C GLY A 269 -7.41 3.65 -13.47
N LEU A 270 -7.69 4.59 -12.55
CA LEU A 270 -7.10 5.91 -12.53
C LEU A 270 -6.45 6.26 -11.19
N LEU A 271 -5.37 7.00 -11.26
CA LEU A 271 -4.67 7.60 -10.14
C LEU A 271 -5.08 9.07 -10.03
N ASP A 272 -5.60 9.47 -8.88
CA ASP A 272 -5.82 10.88 -8.55
C ASP A 272 -4.50 11.54 -8.17
N VAL A 273 -4.21 12.68 -8.79
CA VAL A 273 -2.99 13.47 -8.58
C VAL A 273 -3.38 14.83 -8.02
N THR A 274 -2.77 15.22 -6.90
CA THR A 274 -2.91 16.54 -6.31
C THR A 274 -1.54 17.14 -6.03
N VAL A 275 -1.20 18.23 -6.71
CA VAL A 275 0.03 19.00 -6.49
C VAL A 275 -0.31 20.25 -5.68
N ILE A 276 0.35 20.42 -4.55
CA ILE A 276 0.28 21.61 -3.71
C ILE A 276 1.51 22.45 -4.03
N PRO A 277 1.36 23.59 -4.75
CA PRO A 277 2.51 24.44 -5.04
C PRO A 277 3.09 25.06 -3.77
N ASP A 278 4.28 25.66 -3.86
CA ASP A 278 4.84 26.42 -2.74
C ASP A 278 4.03 27.70 -2.53
N ILE A 279 3.23 27.72 -1.47
CA ILE A 279 2.29 28.78 -1.12
C ILE A 279 2.59 29.34 0.28
N PRO A 280 2.19 30.61 0.56
CA PRO A 280 2.38 31.22 1.87
C PRO A 280 1.74 30.41 3.00
N LEU A 281 2.38 30.40 4.18
CA LEU A 281 1.90 29.68 5.37
C LEU A 281 0.46 30.05 5.77
N LEU A 282 0.05 31.31 5.60
CA LEU A 282 -1.30 31.75 5.90
C LEU A 282 -2.35 31.08 5.00
N VAL A 283 -1.99 30.82 3.73
CA VAL A 283 -2.85 30.09 2.79
C VAL A 283 -2.93 28.62 3.21
N ILE A 284 -1.79 28.01 3.57
CA ILE A 284 -1.78 26.63 4.08
C ILE A 284 -2.69 26.51 5.29
N ALA A 285 -2.52 27.38 6.30
CA ALA A 285 -3.30 27.35 7.54
C ALA A 285 -4.81 27.49 7.28
N ARG A 286 -5.22 28.32 6.31
CA ARG A 286 -6.63 28.50 5.93
C ARG A 286 -7.19 27.25 5.22
N GLU A 287 -6.40 26.59 4.40
CA GLU A 287 -6.87 25.48 3.55
C GLU A 287 -6.78 24.10 4.24
N VAL A 288 -5.91 23.93 5.26
CA VAL A 288 -5.75 22.67 6.02
C VAL A 288 -7.08 22.06 6.52
N PRO A 289 -8.07 22.82 7.05
CA PRO A 289 -9.33 22.23 7.45
C PRO A 289 -10.08 21.50 6.33
N LYS A 290 -9.88 21.90 5.07
CA LYS A 290 -10.53 21.27 3.91
C LYS A 290 -10.02 19.85 3.64
N LEU A 291 -8.80 19.52 4.09
CA LEU A 291 -8.26 18.15 4.04
C LEU A 291 -9.15 17.16 4.80
N PHE A 292 -9.74 17.58 5.91
CA PHE A 292 -10.56 16.71 6.76
C PHE A 292 -12.05 16.70 6.37
N THR A 293 -12.52 17.72 5.65
CA THR A 293 -13.92 17.84 5.24
C THR A 293 -14.23 17.25 3.86
N GLY A 294 -13.21 16.79 3.12
CA GLY A 294 -13.34 16.28 1.75
C GLY A 294 -13.52 17.37 0.70
N ASN A 295 -13.38 18.65 1.08
CA ASN A 295 -13.49 19.79 0.16
C ASN A 295 -12.12 20.27 -0.37
N PHE A 296 -11.07 19.48 -0.17
CA PHE A 296 -9.72 19.87 -0.58
C PHE A 296 -9.61 20.07 -2.10
N HIS A 297 -10.32 19.28 -2.88
CA HIS A 297 -10.41 19.44 -4.33
C HIS A 297 -10.95 20.81 -4.80
N LYS A 298 -11.60 21.58 -3.91
CA LYS A 298 -12.12 22.93 -4.21
C LYS A 298 -11.12 24.04 -3.94
N VAL A 299 -9.91 23.73 -3.55
CA VAL A 299 -8.85 24.71 -3.30
C VAL A 299 -8.23 25.15 -4.61
N GLY A 300 -8.49 26.40 -5.01
CA GLY A 300 -8.17 26.89 -6.35
C GLY A 300 -6.69 27.05 -6.69
N VAL A 301 -5.78 26.90 -5.72
CA VAL A 301 -4.32 26.95 -5.94
C VAL A 301 -3.71 25.58 -6.25
N LEU A 302 -4.50 24.51 -6.14
CA LEU A 302 -4.01 23.15 -6.40
C LEU A 302 -4.00 22.87 -7.92
N THR A 303 -3.01 22.10 -8.35
CA THR A 303 -3.08 21.42 -9.65
C THR A 303 -3.57 20.00 -9.39
N GLN A 304 -4.63 19.60 -10.05
CA GLN A 304 -5.25 18.29 -9.91
C GLN A 304 -5.42 17.65 -11.29
N SER A 305 -5.23 16.33 -11.34
CA SER A 305 -5.41 15.53 -12.54
C SER A 305 -5.81 14.11 -12.15
N ARG A 306 -6.30 13.37 -13.12
CA ARG A 306 -6.51 11.93 -13.05
C ARG A 306 -5.86 11.29 -14.27
N CYS A 307 -5.08 10.24 -14.06
CA CYS A 307 -4.31 9.60 -15.11
C CYS A 307 -4.03 8.13 -14.77
N ARG A 308 -3.58 7.37 -15.76
CA ARG A 308 -3.08 6.01 -15.53
C ARG A 308 -1.63 5.98 -15.06
N SER A 309 -0.87 6.98 -15.46
CA SER A 309 0.55 7.07 -15.13
C SER A 309 0.95 8.48 -14.79
N VAL A 310 1.75 8.65 -13.75
CA VAL A 310 2.37 9.93 -13.39
C VAL A 310 3.87 9.76 -13.26
N VAL A 311 4.63 10.74 -13.79
CA VAL A 311 6.08 10.81 -13.65
C VAL A 311 6.45 12.12 -12.98
N ILE A 312 7.29 12.06 -11.94
CA ILE A 312 7.78 13.20 -11.19
C ILE A 312 9.26 13.33 -11.45
N LEU A 313 9.66 14.45 -11.99
CA LEU A 313 11.01 14.75 -12.43
C LEU A 313 11.53 15.97 -11.64
N PRO A 314 12.44 15.78 -10.67
CA PRO A 314 13.10 16.90 -9.99
C PRO A 314 13.94 17.70 -11.01
N ASP A 315 13.98 19.02 -10.86
CA ASP A 315 14.77 19.90 -11.77
C ASP A 315 16.29 19.68 -11.56
N SER A 316 16.70 19.26 -10.38
CA SER A 316 18.09 18.94 -10.02
C SER A 316 18.17 17.84 -8.95
N ALA A 317 19.35 17.28 -8.75
CA ALA A 317 19.57 16.27 -7.69
C ALA A 317 19.23 16.80 -6.28
N SER A 318 19.41 18.10 -6.03
CA SER A 318 19.04 18.73 -4.75
C SER A 318 17.53 18.88 -4.55
N ASP A 319 16.75 18.77 -5.62
CA ASP A 319 15.29 18.80 -5.59
C ASP A 319 14.66 17.41 -5.43
N ALA A 320 15.48 16.35 -5.41
CA ALA A 320 15.02 14.98 -5.26
C ALA A 320 14.47 14.74 -3.86
N GLU A 321 13.14 14.77 -3.74
CA GLU A 321 12.43 14.55 -2.47
C GLU A 321 12.18 13.07 -2.20
N PRO A 322 12.02 12.69 -0.92
CA PRO A 322 11.58 11.37 -0.57
C PRO A 322 10.19 11.08 -1.15
N VAL A 323 9.97 9.81 -1.47
CA VAL A 323 8.72 9.24 -1.94
C VAL A 323 8.19 8.31 -0.87
N GLU A 324 6.95 8.49 -0.46
CA GLU A 324 6.26 7.59 0.45
C GLU A 324 5.10 6.89 -0.25
N VAL A 325 4.81 5.68 0.18
CA VAL A 325 3.74 4.82 -0.31
C VAL A 325 3.04 4.19 0.89
N ASP A 326 1.75 4.46 1.07
CA ASP A 326 0.94 3.95 2.19
C ASP A 326 1.54 4.21 3.58
N GLY A 327 2.37 5.27 3.71
CA GLY A 327 3.05 5.66 4.94
C GLY A 327 4.47 5.08 5.12
N GLU A 328 5.01 4.39 4.11
CA GLU A 328 6.39 3.86 4.11
C GLU A 328 7.25 4.60 3.06
N VAL A 329 8.45 5.01 3.44
CA VAL A 329 9.39 5.69 2.51
C VAL A 329 10.07 4.64 1.64
N VAL A 330 9.87 4.73 0.32
CA VAL A 330 10.34 3.73 -0.66
C VAL A 330 11.56 4.20 -1.46
N GLY A 331 11.90 5.48 -1.42
CA GLY A 331 13.04 6.02 -2.16
C GLY A 331 12.96 7.53 -2.30
N ARG A 332 13.59 8.06 -3.36
CA ARG A 332 13.55 9.47 -3.75
C ARG A 332 13.24 9.59 -5.24
N ALA A 333 12.59 10.71 -5.62
CA ALA A 333 12.37 11.04 -7.04
C ALA A 333 13.73 11.15 -7.79
N PRO A 334 13.80 10.82 -9.10
CA PRO A 334 12.69 10.63 -10.02
C PRO A 334 11.87 9.36 -9.76
N VAL A 335 10.56 9.47 -9.95
CA VAL A 335 9.64 8.36 -9.71
C VAL A 335 8.56 8.30 -10.79
N LYS A 336 8.19 7.09 -11.21
CA LYS A 336 7.00 6.81 -12.02
C LYS A 336 6.02 6.00 -11.18
N MET A 337 4.76 6.38 -11.22
CA MET A 337 3.65 5.64 -10.64
C MET A 337 2.68 5.27 -11.75
N GLU A 338 2.25 4.02 -11.78
CA GLU A 338 1.44 3.47 -12.87
C GLU A 338 0.38 2.52 -12.31
N VAL A 339 -0.88 2.77 -12.64
CA VAL A 339 -1.99 1.86 -12.28
C VAL A 339 -1.83 0.58 -13.09
N LEU A 340 -1.78 -0.56 -12.41
CA LEU A 340 -1.70 -1.86 -13.05
C LEU A 340 -3.04 -2.19 -13.74
N GLU A 341 -2.97 -2.92 -14.86
CA GLU A 341 -4.17 -3.40 -15.54
C GLU A 341 -4.89 -4.49 -14.74
N ASP A 342 -4.12 -5.27 -13.96
CA ASP A 342 -4.64 -6.35 -13.14
C ASP A 342 -4.95 -5.85 -11.73
N GLN A 343 -6.16 -6.08 -11.26
CA GLN A 343 -6.69 -5.59 -9.99
C GLN A 343 -6.60 -6.66 -8.91
N LEU A 344 -6.51 -6.23 -7.64
CA LEU A 344 -6.58 -7.11 -6.48
C LEU A 344 -8.03 -7.28 -6.02
N ASN A 345 -8.46 -8.51 -5.72
CA ASN A 345 -9.74 -8.68 -5.04
C ASN A 345 -9.63 -8.28 -3.57
N ILE A 346 -10.60 -7.54 -3.08
CA ILE A 346 -10.71 -7.13 -1.68
C ILE A 346 -12.06 -7.53 -1.10
N VAL A 347 -12.09 -7.82 0.19
CA VAL A 347 -13.33 -8.12 0.93
C VAL A 347 -13.92 -6.81 1.45
N ILE A 348 -15.19 -6.52 1.07
CA ILE A 348 -15.91 -5.25 1.40
C ILE A 348 -17.36 -5.51 1.78
#